data_a76f433a57f2977613bc1b96b2734941
#
_entry.id   a76f433a57f2977613bc1b96b2734941
#
_cell.length_a   1.000
_cell.length_b   1.000
_cell.length_c   1.000
_cell.angle_alpha   90.00
_cell.angle_beta   90.00
_cell.angle_gamma   90.00
#
_symmetry.space_group_name_H-M   'P 1'
#
loop_
_entity.id
_entity.type
_entity.pdbx_description
1 polymer ?
#
loop_
_entity_poly.entity_id
_entity_poly.type
_entity_poly.pdbx_seq_one_letter_code
_entity_poly.pdbx_strand_id
1 'polypeptide(L)'
;MKLKKITGFISALALAASLLIIPSARVQAGAEDSSVVVTMPTTSEPESGFDPAYGWGAGEHVHEPLIQSTLVRTTKDLKIENDLATEYSCSEDKLTWTVKIRDDVKFTDGEPLTAQDVAFTYNTCRDESTVNDFTMLKEAVAVDDTTVEFHMNEPYSIWPYTMAIVGIVPEHAYSETYGQNPIGSGRYIMKQWDKGQQVIFEANPDYYGEEPKIKKLTVLFMEEDAALAAAMAGQADVAHTAASYSDQEIEGYNLMRVDTVDNRGFNLPATEPEEKDGIVYGNSLTSDVNVRRAINLAIDREEMIDNVLNGYGTVAYSVCDKMPWYNDEAVTEYDLDAAKALMDEAGWTEGKDGIREKDGEKAELTLMFSNGDSVRQALAEDTANQLRELGIDVKTEGVGWDTAYDRAQSEPLMWGWGAHTPMELYNIYHSMEETGLAQYSPYANETVDKYMDEALESDNLEESYDLWKKAQWDGTTGITQDGDIPWIWLCNVDHLYFVRDGLTVAEQKIHPHGHGWSIVNNIDEWEWE
;
A
#
# COMPACT_ATOMS: atom_id res chain seq x y z
N MET A 1 -0.82 28.26 -71.20
CA MET A 1 -1.42 27.05 -70.70
C MET A 1 -1.75 27.29 -69.23
N LYS A 2 -3.02 27.13 -68.86
CA LYS A 2 -3.69 27.74 -67.69
C LYS A 2 -3.26 27.15 -66.33
N LEU A 3 -2.84 28.04 -65.37
CA LEU A 3 -2.74 27.72 -63.97
C LEU A 3 -4.15 27.62 -63.37
N LYS A 4 -4.45 26.46 -62.68
CA LYS A 4 -5.63 26.36 -61.85
C LYS A 4 -5.21 26.59 -60.40
N LYS A 5 -5.78 27.62 -59.79
CA LYS A 5 -5.77 27.88 -58.36
C LYS A 5 -6.66 26.84 -57.66
N ILE A 6 -6.11 26.13 -56.63
CA ILE A 6 -6.89 25.31 -55.69
C ILE A 6 -6.92 26.11 -54.39
N THR A 7 -8.07 26.59 -54.04
CA THR A 7 -8.40 27.21 -52.77
C THR A 7 -8.68 26.10 -51.76
N GLY A 8 -7.80 25.94 -50.78
CA GLY A 8 -8.02 25.04 -49.66
C GLY A 8 -8.88 25.70 -48.57
N PHE A 9 -10.01 25.11 -48.29
CA PHE A 9 -10.85 25.45 -47.13
C PHE A 9 -10.16 24.94 -45.86
N ILE A 10 -9.79 25.85 -44.97
CA ILE A 10 -9.41 25.51 -43.59
C ILE A 10 -10.71 25.48 -42.80
N SER A 11 -11.18 24.29 -42.47
CA SER A 11 -12.25 24.08 -41.49
C SER A 11 -11.64 24.18 -40.10
N ALA A 12 -11.84 25.29 -39.42
CA ALA A 12 -11.60 25.40 -37.98
C ALA A 12 -12.67 24.61 -37.25
N LEU A 13 -12.30 23.46 -36.69
CA LEU A 13 -13.12 22.73 -35.70
C LEU A 13 -13.02 23.52 -34.39
N ALA A 14 -14.04 24.28 -34.06
CA ALA A 14 -14.22 24.82 -32.71
C ALA A 14 -14.68 23.69 -31.81
N LEU A 15 -13.78 23.18 -30.95
CA LEU A 15 -14.17 22.40 -29.79
C LEU A 15 -14.93 23.34 -28.85
N ALA A 16 -16.24 23.22 -28.83
CA ALA A 16 -17.07 23.81 -27.78
C ALA A 16 -16.87 22.99 -26.51
N ALA A 17 -15.99 23.44 -25.61
CA ALA A 17 -15.99 23.03 -24.23
C ALA A 17 -17.35 23.46 -23.65
N SER A 18 -18.25 22.50 -23.47
CA SER A 18 -19.46 22.69 -22.67
C SER A 18 -19.05 22.74 -21.22
N LEU A 19 -18.66 23.91 -20.73
CA LEU A 19 -18.68 24.23 -19.31
C LEU A 19 -20.13 24.09 -18.86
N LEU A 20 -20.43 22.97 -18.19
CA LEU A 20 -21.60 22.85 -17.35
C LEU A 20 -21.40 23.84 -16.19
N ILE A 21 -21.98 25.03 -16.36
CA ILE A 21 -22.16 25.98 -15.27
C ILE A 21 -23.20 25.34 -14.35
N ILE A 22 -22.71 24.60 -13.34
CA ILE A 22 -23.54 24.24 -12.19
C ILE A 22 -23.77 25.57 -11.45
N PRO A 23 -25.03 25.99 -11.24
CA PRO A 23 -25.28 27.22 -10.51
C PRO A 23 -24.68 27.08 -9.10
N SER A 24 -23.79 28.00 -8.73
CA SER A 24 -23.28 28.16 -7.38
C SER A 24 -24.43 28.55 -6.46
N ALA A 25 -25.25 27.59 -6.05
CA ALA A 25 -26.03 27.71 -4.84
C ALA A 25 -25.03 27.60 -3.67
N ARG A 26 -24.75 28.71 -3.01
CA ARG A 26 -24.23 28.67 -1.65
C ARG A 26 -25.20 27.82 -0.85
N VAL A 27 -24.88 26.55 -0.66
CA VAL A 27 -25.54 25.71 0.35
C VAL A 27 -25.00 26.21 1.68
N GLN A 28 -25.83 26.94 2.36
CA GLN A 28 -25.61 27.33 3.75
C GLN A 28 -25.80 26.02 4.53
N ALA A 29 -24.74 25.54 5.17
CA ALA A 29 -24.77 24.33 6.00
C ALA A 29 -25.89 24.48 7.04
N GLY A 30 -26.96 23.77 6.80
CA GLY A 30 -28.07 23.58 7.73
C GLY A 30 -28.10 22.12 8.13
N ALA A 31 -28.55 21.82 9.30
CA ALA A 31 -28.56 20.53 10.00
C ALA A 31 -29.24 19.31 9.28
N GLU A 32 -29.38 19.34 7.98
CA GLU A 32 -29.88 18.25 7.13
C GLU A 32 -28.79 17.62 6.23
N ASP A 33 -27.56 18.18 6.20
CA ASP A 33 -26.51 17.71 5.29
C ASP A 33 -25.39 16.99 6.04
N SER A 34 -25.66 15.74 6.38
CA SER A 34 -24.62 14.78 6.79
C SER A 34 -23.93 14.16 5.55
N SER A 35 -23.55 14.98 4.58
CA SER A 35 -22.83 14.56 3.38
C SER A 35 -21.38 15.04 3.42
N VAL A 36 -20.48 14.23 2.85
CA VAL A 36 -19.06 14.56 2.71
C VAL A 36 -18.60 14.22 1.30
N VAL A 37 -17.80 15.12 0.71
CA VAL A 37 -17.13 14.92 -0.57
C VAL A 37 -15.63 14.77 -0.31
N VAL A 38 -15.09 13.60 -0.64
CA VAL A 38 -13.67 13.26 -0.48
C VAL A 38 -13.03 13.14 -1.87
N THR A 39 -11.85 13.68 -2.08
CA THR A 39 -11.09 13.39 -3.30
C THR A 39 -10.06 12.29 -3.05
N MET A 40 -9.83 11.46 -4.05
CA MET A 40 -8.78 10.44 -4.06
C MET A 40 -8.04 10.49 -5.40
N PRO A 41 -6.77 10.03 -5.46
CA PRO A 41 -6.05 9.87 -6.73
C PRO A 41 -6.85 9.05 -7.75
N THR A 42 -6.67 9.30 -9.03
CA THR A 42 -7.33 8.51 -10.10
C THR A 42 -6.98 7.03 -10.04
N THR A 43 -5.79 6.70 -9.54
CA THR A 43 -5.33 5.32 -9.29
C THR A 43 -6.06 4.61 -8.15
N SER A 44 -6.85 5.32 -7.34
CA SER A 44 -7.67 4.73 -6.28
C SER A 44 -8.94 4.07 -6.78
N GLU A 45 -9.35 4.34 -8.03
CA GLU A 45 -10.56 3.74 -8.58
C GLU A 45 -10.34 2.24 -8.78
N PRO A 46 -11.20 1.36 -8.19
CA PRO A 46 -11.04 -0.08 -8.34
C PRO A 46 -11.23 -0.53 -9.79
N GLU A 47 -10.21 -1.11 -10.41
CA GLU A 47 -10.26 -1.55 -11.81
C GLU A 47 -11.34 -2.61 -12.06
N SER A 48 -11.43 -3.60 -11.15
CA SER A 48 -12.38 -4.71 -11.20
C SER A 48 -13.71 -4.41 -10.50
N GLY A 49 -13.85 -3.22 -9.89
CA GLY A 49 -15.01 -2.84 -9.10
C GLY A 49 -14.86 -3.21 -7.62
N PHE A 50 -15.98 -3.13 -6.90
CA PHE A 50 -16.04 -3.29 -5.44
C PHE A 50 -16.29 -4.74 -5.05
N ASP A 51 -15.49 -5.65 -5.57
CA ASP A 51 -15.56 -7.09 -5.32
C ASP A 51 -14.36 -7.55 -4.48
N PRO A 52 -14.56 -8.04 -3.26
CA PRO A 52 -13.46 -8.51 -2.40
C PRO A 52 -12.65 -9.67 -2.99
N ALA A 53 -13.23 -10.48 -3.88
CA ALA A 53 -12.51 -11.58 -4.52
C ALA A 53 -11.44 -11.10 -5.51
N TYR A 54 -11.67 -9.94 -6.15
CA TYR A 54 -10.74 -9.35 -7.13
C TYR A 54 -9.96 -8.15 -6.57
N GLY A 55 -10.02 -7.94 -5.26
CA GLY A 55 -9.36 -6.82 -4.59
C GLY A 55 -10.17 -5.54 -4.65
N TRP A 56 -10.90 -5.30 -3.58
CA TRP A 56 -11.54 -4.02 -3.30
C TRP A 56 -10.45 -2.97 -3.01
N GLY A 57 -9.94 -2.34 -4.04
CA GLY A 57 -8.81 -1.42 -3.95
C GLY A 57 -8.17 -1.17 -5.31
N ALA A 58 -6.98 -0.64 -5.33
CA ALA A 58 -6.20 -0.37 -6.51
C ALA A 58 -4.88 -1.15 -6.49
N GLY A 59 -4.57 -1.83 -7.57
CA GLY A 59 -3.37 -2.63 -7.70
C GLY A 59 -3.32 -3.80 -6.70
N GLU A 60 -2.18 -4.00 -6.09
CA GLU A 60 -1.90 -5.09 -5.13
C GLU A 60 -2.38 -4.78 -3.69
N HIS A 61 -2.98 -3.60 -3.46
CA HIS A 61 -3.34 -3.13 -2.13
C HIS A 61 -4.82 -3.30 -1.87
N VAL A 62 -5.13 -4.06 -0.83
CA VAL A 62 -6.50 -4.33 -0.38
C VAL A 62 -6.85 -3.37 0.74
N HIS A 63 -8.04 -2.78 0.65
CA HIS A 63 -8.56 -1.85 1.63
C HIS A 63 -9.68 -2.47 2.45
N GLU A 64 -9.86 -1.97 3.67
CA GLU A 64 -11.02 -2.32 4.49
C GLU A 64 -12.30 -1.88 3.78
N PRO A 65 -13.25 -2.80 3.53
CA PRO A 65 -14.44 -2.49 2.74
C PRO A 65 -15.43 -1.61 3.53
N LEU A 66 -16.15 -0.74 2.80
CA LEU A 66 -17.28 0.03 3.34
C LEU A 66 -18.62 -0.68 3.10
N ILE A 67 -18.72 -1.45 2.01
CA ILE A 67 -19.96 -2.07 1.52
C ILE A 67 -20.20 -3.41 2.19
N GLN A 68 -19.13 -4.20 2.32
CA GLN A 68 -19.15 -5.50 2.97
C GLN A 68 -18.67 -5.38 4.41
N SER A 69 -19.05 -6.33 5.25
CA SER A 69 -18.49 -6.53 6.59
C SER A 69 -17.42 -7.60 6.57
N THR A 70 -16.45 -7.52 7.46
CA THR A 70 -15.37 -8.49 7.63
C THR A 70 -15.59 -9.33 8.87
N LEU A 71 -14.89 -10.46 9.02
CA LEU A 71 -15.00 -11.30 10.22
C LEU A 71 -14.44 -10.61 11.46
N VAL A 72 -13.31 -9.96 11.31
CA VAL A 72 -12.64 -9.16 12.35
C VAL A 72 -12.22 -7.83 11.75
N ARG A 73 -11.81 -6.88 12.57
CA ARG A 73 -11.30 -5.57 12.11
C ARG A 73 -10.00 -5.22 12.82
N THR A 74 -9.22 -4.35 12.21
CA THR A 74 -8.02 -3.78 12.83
C THR A 74 -8.36 -2.44 13.48
N THR A 75 -8.10 -2.33 14.79
CA THR A 75 -8.30 -1.09 15.55
C THR A 75 -7.26 -0.03 15.21
N LYS A 76 -7.43 1.20 15.74
CA LYS A 76 -6.45 2.27 15.59
C LYS A 76 -5.06 1.91 16.16
N ASP A 77 -5.00 1.05 17.16
CA ASP A 77 -3.76 0.55 17.77
C ASP A 77 -3.24 -0.72 17.08
N LEU A 78 -3.75 -1.05 15.88
CA LEU A 78 -3.40 -2.23 15.07
C LEU A 78 -3.69 -3.58 15.74
N LYS A 79 -4.61 -3.62 16.70
CA LYS A 79 -5.09 -4.86 17.32
C LYS A 79 -6.25 -5.43 16.54
N ILE A 80 -6.35 -6.74 16.53
CA ILE A 80 -7.48 -7.45 15.92
C ILE A 80 -8.62 -7.52 16.92
N GLU A 81 -9.81 -7.07 16.50
CA GLU A 81 -11.07 -7.16 17.23
C GLU A 81 -12.14 -7.87 16.40
N ASN A 82 -13.07 -8.53 17.10
CA ASN A 82 -14.23 -9.16 16.45
C ASN A 82 -15.15 -8.11 15.80
N ASP A 83 -15.73 -8.47 14.63
CA ASP A 83 -16.79 -7.73 13.96
C ASP A 83 -17.98 -8.64 13.64
N LEU A 84 -18.03 -9.35 12.49
CA LEU A 84 -18.99 -10.42 12.28
C LEU A 84 -18.71 -11.62 13.18
N ALA A 85 -17.43 -11.93 13.41
CA ALA A 85 -17.04 -12.97 14.34
C ALA A 85 -17.42 -12.60 15.78
N THR A 86 -17.93 -13.57 16.54
CA THR A 86 -18.11 -13.49 17.99
C THR A 86 -16.96 -14.14 18.74
N GLU A 87 -16.38 -15.18 18.16
CA GLU A 87 -15.17 -15.85 18.63
C GLU A 87 -14.47 -16.56 17.46
N TYR A 88 -13.16 -16.74 17.58
CA TYR A 88 -12.38 -17.59 16.68
C TYR A 88 -11.27 -18.30 17.44
N SER A 89 -10.83 -19.45 16.93
CA SER A 89 -9.74 -20.25 17.51
C SER A 89 -9.07 -21.07 16.42
N CYS A 90 -7.79 -21.41 16.66
CA CYS A 90 -7.03 -22.34 15.84
C CYS A 90 -6.94 -23.69 16.55
N SER A 91 -6.97 -24.79 15.79
CA SER A 91 -6.80 -26.15 16.30
C SER A 91 -5.36 -26.40 16.79
N GLU A 92 -5.15 -27.45 17.62
CA GLU A 92 -3.82 -27.81 18.16
C GLU A 92 -2.81 -28.17 17.06
N ASP A 93 -3.28 -28.71 15.93
CA ASP A 93 -2.45 -29.02 14.76
C ASP A 93 -2.23 -27.82 13.83
N LYS A 94 -2.82 -26.65 14.16
CA LYS A 94 -2.72 -25.38 13.45
C LYS A 94 -3.26 -25.39 12.01
N LEU A 95 -4.04 -26.40 11.66
CA LEU A 95 -4.57 -26.59 10.32
C LEU A 95 -6.06 -26.28 10.18
N THR A 96 -6.73 -25.88 11.27
CA THR A 96 -8.15 -25.52 11.22
C THR A 96 -8.42 -24.28 12.08
N TRP A 97 -8.89 -23.22 11.44
CA TRP A 97 -9.46 -22.07 12.14
C TRP A 97 -10.96 -22.21 12.21
N THR A 98 -11.52 -22.22 13.42
CA THR A 98 -12.98 -22.21 13.63
C THR A 98 -13.42 -20.82 14.03
N VAL A 99 -14.40 -20.27 13.30
CA VAL A 99 -14.95 -18.94 13.54
C VAL A 99 -16.44 -19.06 13.75
N LYS A 100 -16.96 -18.49 14.84
CA LYS A 100 -18.39 -18.30 15.05
C LYS A 100 -18.77 -16.87 14.73
N ILE A 101 -19.83 -16.71 13.95
CA ILE A 101 -20.36 -15.42 13.58
C ILE A 101 -21.67 -15.12 14.31
N ARG A 102 -22.04 -13.86 14.35
CA ARG A 102 -23.33 -13.38 14.85
C ARG A 102 -24.46 -13.83 13.91
N ASP A 103 -25.69 -13.90 14.42
CA ASP A 103 -26.87 -14.40 13.72
C ASP A 103 -27.93 -13.32 13.42
N ASP A 104 -27.59 -12.05 13.69
CA ASP A 104 -28.52 -10.92 13.58
C ASP A 104 -28.19 -9.98 12.39
N VAL A 105 -27.23 -10.36 11.53
CA VAL A 105 -26.80 -9.55 10.38
C VAL A 105 -27.57 -9.92 9.12
N LYS A 106 -27.89 -8.88 8.33
CA LYS A 106 -28.52 -9.04 7.02
C LYS A 106 -27.73 -8.29 5.95
N PHE A 107 -27.79 -8.80 4.75
CA PHE A 107 -27.43 -8.04 3.57
C PHE A 107 -28.45 -6.94 3.27
N THR A 108 -28.06 -5.98 2.45
CA THR A 108 -28.88 -4.81 2.09
C THR A 108 -30.12 -5.15 1.26
N ASP A 109 -30.25 -6.36 0.76
CA ASP A 109 -31.47 -6.90 0.13
C ASP A 109 -32.43 -7.58 1.12
N GLY A 110 -32.02 -7.71 2.40
CA GLY A 110 -32.82 -8.24 3.49
C GLY A 110 -32.60 -9.71 3.82
N GLU A 111 -31.83 -10.45 3.00
CA GLU A 111 -31.46 -11.84 3.28
C GLU A 111 -30.45 -11.92 4.42
N PRO A 112 -30.50 -12.96 5.29
CA PRO A 112 -29.57 -13.12 6.39
C PRO A 112 -28.16 -13.44 5.89
N LEU A 113 -27.13 -12.91 6.57
CA LEU A 113 -25.75 -13.33 6.39
C LEU A 113 -25.49 -14.56 7.26
N THR A 114 -24.98 -15.62 6.66
CA THR A 114 -24.72 -16.90 7.32
C THR A 114 -23.28 -17.38 7.11
N ALA A 115 -22.87 -18.42 7.84
CA ALA A 115 -21.58 -19.07 7.64
C ALA A 115 -21.41 -19.65 6.23
N GLN A 116 -22.51 -19.93 5.50
CA GLN A 116 -22.45 -20.35 4.09
C GLN A 116 -21.91 -19.22 3.20
N ASP A 117 -22.33 -17.97 3.43
CA ASP A 117 -21.81 -16.80 2.69
C ASP A 117 -20.32 -16.57 2.99
N VAL A 118 -19.91 -16.79 4.24
CA VAL A 118 -18.50 -16.73 4.63
C VAL A 118 -17.71 -17.80 3.90
N ALA A 119 -18.13 -19.06 3.94
CA ALA A 119 -17.44 -20.16 3.27
C ALA A 119 -17.39 -19.94 1.75
N PHE A 120 -18.50 -19.49 1.15
CA PHE A 120 -18.56 -19.12 -0.26
C PHE A 120 -17.52 -18.03 -0.60
N THR A 121 -17.50 -16.93 0.16
CA THR A 121 -16.58 -15.81 -0.07
C THR A 121 -15.13 -16.27 -0.10
N TYR A 122 -14.68 -16.96 0.94
CA TYR A 122 -13.27 -17.37 1.04
C TYR A 122 -12.87 -18.42 0.02
N ASN A 123 -13.76 -19.35 -0.34
CA ASN A 123 -13.50 -20.29 -1.44
C ASN A 123 -13.42 -19.57 -2.78
N THR A 124 -14.28 -18.59 -3.03
CA THR A 124 -14.22 -17.76 -4.24
C THR A 124 -12.91 -16.95 -4.28
N CYS A 125 -12.50 -16.32 -3.17
CA CYS A 125 -11.22 -15.63 -3.10
C CYS A 125 -10.04 -16.57 -3.38
N ARG A 126 -10.04 -17.78 -2.82
CA ARG A 126 -9.01 -18.79 -3.08
C ARG A 126 -8.91 -19.17 -4.56
N ASP A 127 -10.05 -19.33 -5.21
CA ASP A 127 -10.12 -19.84 -6.57
C ASP A 127 -9.92 -18.76 -7.65
N GLU A 128 -10.25 -17.49 -7.33
CA GLU A 128 -10.34 -16.41 -8.31
C GLU A 128 -9.52 -15.16 -7.98
N SER A 129 -9.00 -15.00 -6.75
CA SER A 129 -8.26 -13.78 -6.40
C SER A 129 -6.97 -13.65 -7.21
N THR A 130 -6.74 -12.44 -7.70
CA THR A 130 -5.50 -12.06 -8.42
C THR A 130 -4.63 -11.09 -7.62
N VAL A 131 -5.11 -10.63 -6.46
CA VAL A 131 -4.46 -9.60 -5.64
C VAL A 131 -4.12 -10.10 -4.23
N ASN A 132 -4.87 -11.07 -3.70
CA ASN A 132 -4.60 -11.68 -2.42
C ASN A 132 -4.11 -13.11 -2.59
N ASP A 133 -3.08 -13.47 -1.86
CA ASP A 133 -2.63 -14.85 -1.77
C ASP A 133 -3.53 -15.64 -0.81
N PHE A 134 -4.15 -16.70 -1.32
CA PHE A 134 -4.95 -17.66 -0.57
C PHE A 134 -4.40 -19.09 -0.69
N THR A 135 -3.16 -19.26 -1.12
CA THR A 135 -2.53 -20.59 -1.31
C THR A 135 -2.48 -21.41 -0.03
N MET A 136 -2.43 -20.73 1.14
CA MET A 136 -2.51 -21.38 2.44
C MET A 136 -3.89 -21.96 2.75
N LEU A 137 -4.96 -21.47 2.14
CA LEU A 137 -6.33 -21.93 2.38
C LEU A 137 -6.65 -23.15 1.49
N LYS A 138 -6.91 -24.29 2.11
CA LYS A 138 -7.39 -25.47 1.41
C LYS A 138 -8.87 -25.36 1.05
N GLU A 139 -9.71 -25.04 2.03
CA GLU A 139 -11.15 -24.85 1.88
C GLU A 139 -11.77 -24.15 3.10
N ALA A 140 -12.87 -23.44 2.87
CA ALA A 140 -13.74 -22.95 3.92
C ALA A 140 -15.05 -23.75 3.91
N VAL A 141 -15.52 -24.19 5.09
CA VAL A 141 -16.69 -25.06 5.25
C VAL A 141 -17.66 -24.47 6.27
N ALA A 142 -18.90 -24.21 5.88
CA ALA A 142 -19.97 -23.91 6.84
C ALA A 142 -20.37 -25.19 7.57
N VAL A 143 -20.17 -25.22 8.89
CA VAL A 143 -20.53 -26.34 9.76
C VAL A 143 -22.01 -26.27 10.13
N ASP A 144 -22.49 -25.08 10.39
CA ASP A 144 -23.89 -24.71 10.62
C ASP A 144 -24.10 -23.25 10.18
N ASP A 145 -25.28 -22.67 10.43
CA ASP A 145 -25.61 -21.30 9.99
C ASP A 145 -24.70 -20.21 10.58
N THR A 146 -23.99 -20.49 11.67
CA THR A 146 -23.19 -19.51 12.41
C THR A 146 -21.72 -19.95 12.63
N THR A 147 -21.33 -21.13 12.16
CA THR A 147 -19.99 -21.66 12.36
C THR A 147 -19.34 -21.98 11.03
N VAL A 148 -18.16 -21.42 10.77
CA VAL A 148 -17.33 -21.73 9.62
C VAL A 148 -15.97 -22.27 10.08
N GLU A 149 -15.47 -23.28 9.37
CA GLU A 149 -14.11 -23.80 9.51
C GLU A 149 -13.30 -23.47 8.26
N PHE A 150 -12.10 -22.91 8.48
CA PHE A 150 -11.09 -22.71 7.46
C PHE A 150 -10.04 -23.81 7.61
N HIS A 151 -10.00 -24.73 6.68
CA HIS A 151 -8.99 -25.78 6.62
C HIS A 151 -7.78 -25.27 5.84
N MET A 152 -6.62 -25.30 6.46
CA MET A 152 -5.38 -24.79 5.92
C MET A 152 -4.55 -25.91 5.30
N ASN A 153 -3.74 -25.58 4.28
CA ASN A 153 -2.74 -26.48 3.70
C ASN A 153 -1.51 -26.60 4.60
N GLU A 154 -1.21 -25.53 5.35
CA GLU A 154 -0.09 -25.39 6.26
C GLU A 154 -0.46 -24.44 7.41
N PRO A 155 0.26 -24.44 8.54
CA PRO A 155 0.03 -23.50 9.62
C PRO A 155 0.13 -22.05 9.13
N TYR A 156 -0.81 -21.19 9.56
CA TYR A 156 -0.83 -19.80 9.17
C TYR A 156 -1.34 -18.92 10.32
N SER A 157 -0.45 -18.59 11.25
CA SER A 157 -0.76 -17.87 12.50
C SER A 157 -1.33 -16.46 12.28
N ILE A 158 -1.04 -15.87 11.12
CA ILE A 158 -1.45 -14.51 10.75
C ILE A 158 -2.81 -14.45 10.01
N TRP A 159 -3.56 -15.57 9.98
CA TRP A 159 -4.90 -15.63 9.39
C TRP A 159 -5.88 -14.52 9.84
N PRO A 160 -5.83 -14.04 11.10
CA PRO A 160 -6.66 -12.91 11.52
C PRO A 160 -6.49 -11.64 10.69
N TYR A 161 -5.31 -11.35 10.13
CA TYR A 161 -5.13 -10.21 9.23
C TYR A 161 -5.87 -10.38 7.90
N THR A 162 -5.90 -11.60 7.36
CA THR A 162 -6.73 -11.93 6.18
C THR A 162 -8.22 -11.78 6.50
N MET A 163 -8.66 -12.21 7.69
CA MET A 163 -10.04 -12.04 8.13
C MET A 163 -10.46 -10.58 8.33
N ALA A 164 -9.50 -9.65 8.50
CA ALA A 164 -9.78 -8.23 8.71
C ALA A 164 -10.02 -7.45 7.40
N ILE A 165 -9.64 -7.99 6.26
CA ILE A 165 -9.71 -7.28 4.96
C ILE A 165 -10.67 -7.92 3.96
N VAL A 166 -11.04 -9.19 4.14
CA VAL A 166 -11.96 -9.89 3.24
C VAL A 166 -13.40 -9.59 3.60
N GLY A 167 -14.04 -8.78 2.79
CA GLY A 167 -15.47 -8.47 2.94
C GLY A 167 -16.35 -9.63 2.50
N ILE A 168 -17.39 -9.97 3.29
CA ILE A 168 -18.28 -11.10 3.01
C ILE A 168 -19.32 -10.72 1.95
N VAL A 169 -19.40 -11.53 0.90
CA VAL A 169 -20.33 -11.37 -0.21
C VAL A 169 -21.49 -12.38 -0.12
N PRO A 170 -22.70 -12.03 -0.56
CA PRO A 170 -23.86 -12.94 -0.55
C PRO A 170 -23.76 -13.99 -1.66
N GLU A 171 -23.71 -15.28 -1.32
CA GLU A 171 -23.71 -16.37 -2.32
C GLU A 171 -24.87 -16.26 -3.30
N HIS A 172 -26.09 -15.98 -2.80
CA HIS A 172 -27.33 -15.92 -3.59
C HIS A 172 -27.36 -14.80 -4.64
N ALA A 173 -26.54 -13.74 -4.47
CA ALA A 173 -26.52 -12.57 -5.35
C ALA A 173 -25.16 -12.33 -6.01
N TYR A 174 -24.19 -13.23 -5.80
CA TYR A 174 -22.86 -13.11 -6.40
C TYR A 174 -22.90 -13.47 -7.89
N SER A 175 -22.14 -12.70 -8.70
CA SER A 175 -22.06 -12.89 -10.15
C SER A 175 -20.81 -12.22 -10.70
N GLU A 176 -20.44 -12.49 -11.96
CA GLU A 176 -19.33 -11.83 -12.67
C GLU A 176 -19.42 -10.28 -12.70
N THR A 177 -20.59 -9.71 -12.42
CA THR A 177 -20.80 -8.25 -12.38
C THR A 177 -21.02 -7.73 -10.96
N TYR A 178 -20.77 -8.55 -9.94
CA TYR A 178 -20.98 -8.17 -8.55
C TYR A 178 -20.28 -6.87 -8.19
N GLY A 179 -19.01 -6.69 -8.59
CA GLY A 179 -18.23 -5.49 -8.30
C GLY A 179 -18.79 -4.18 -8.84
N GLN A 180 -19.70 -4.23 -9.84
CA GLN A 180 -20.39 -3.04 -10.37
C GLN A 180 -21.66 -2.68 -9.60
N ASN A 181 -22.28 -3.65 -8.92
CA ASN A 181 -23.53 -3.45 -8.15
C ASN A 181 -23.49 -4.31 -6.88
N PRO A 182 -22.54 -4.08 -5.99
CA PRO A 182 -22.31 -4.93 -4.83
C PRO A 182 -23.48 -4.84 -3.84
N ILE A 183 -23.86 -5.99 -3.30
CA ILE A 183 -24.75 -6.14 -2.15
C ILE A 183 -23.87 -6.53 -0.97
N GLY A 184 -23.97 -5.82 0.14
CA GLY A 184 -23.16 -6.09 1.32
C GLY A 184 -23.95 -5.93 2.61
N SER A 185 -23.26 -6.12 3.72
CA SER A 185 -23.78 -5.93 5.08
C SER A 185 -23.09 -4.80 5.82
N GLY A 186 -22.20 -4.08 5.14
CA GLY A 186 -21.35 -3.04 5.72
C GLY A 186 -22.08 -1.74 6.03
N ARG A 187 -21.30 -0.76 6.45
CA ARG A 187 -21.75 0.56 6.94
C ARG A 187 -22.39 1.42 5.86
N TYR A 188 -22.03 1.19 4.59
CA TYR A 188 -22.49 1.97 3.45
C TYR A 188 -22.98 1.09 2.30
N ILE A 189 -23.87 1.66 1.49
CA ILE A 189 -24.43 1.07 0.28
C ILE A 189 -23.92 1.90 -0.90
N MET A 190 -23.31 1.28 -1.90
CA MET A 190 -22.99 1.95 -3.16
C MET A 190 -24.29 2.26 -3.92
N LYS A 191 -24.49 3.53 -4.25
CA LYS A 191 -25.68 4.01 -4.98
C LYS A 191 -25.39 4.31 -6.44
N GLN A 192 -24.18 4.77 -6.73
CA GLN A 192 -23.79 5.16 -8.08
C GLN A 192 -22.28 5.07 -8.22
N TRP A 193 -21.84 4.57 -9.34
CA TRP A 193 -20.44 4.62 -9.75
C TRP A 193 -20.35 5.11 -11.19
N ASP A 194 -19.80 6.31 -11.36
CA ASP A 194 -19.49 6.91 -12.66
C ASP A 194 -18.00 6.70 -12.94
N LYS A 195 -17.68 5.64 -13.65
CA LYS A 195 -16.32 5.16 -13.87
C LYS A 195 -15.40 6.27 -14.41
N GLY A 196 -14.24 6.43 -13.81
CA GLY A 196 -13.27 7.50 -14.11
C GLY A 196 -13.66 8.88 -13.54
N GLN A 197 -14.69 8.98 -12.69
CA GLN A 197 -15.15 10.25 -12.14
C GLN A 197 -15.44 10.19 -10.64
N GLN A 198 -16.43 9.38 -10.23
CA GLN A 198 -16.90 9.36 -8.84
C GLN A 198 -17.60 8.06 -8.46
N VAL A 199 -17.65 7.82 -7.17
CA VAL A 199 -18.55 6.84 -6.57
C VAL A 199 -19.32 7.49 -5.42
N ILE A 200 -20.61 7.12 -5.28
CA ILE A 200 -21.51 7.68 -4.26
C ILE A 200 -22.01 6.54 -3.38
N PHE A 201 -21.84 6.74 -2.08
CA PHE A 201 -22.33 5.83 -1.05
C PHE A 201 -23.35 6.54 -0.18
N GLU A 202 -24.33 5.76 0.31
CA GLU A 202 -25.25 6.18 1.37
C GLU A 202 -25.11 5.25 2.58
N ALA A 203 -25.28 5.80 3.79
CA ALA A 203 -25.27 5.01 5.00
C ALA A 203 -26.31 3.88 4.93
N ASN A 204 -25.93 2.70 5.36
CA ASN A 204 -26.81 1.55 5.43
C ASN A 204 -27.73 1.70 6.66
N PRO A 205 -29.04 1.89 6.48
CA PRO A 205 -29.98 2.07 7.59
C PRO A 205 -30.19 0.80 8.43
N ASP A 206 -29.84 -0.36 7.87
CA ASP A 206 -29.97 -1.66 8.52
C ASP A 206 -28.61 -2.20 9.00
N TYR A 207 -27.60 -1.33 9.09
CA TYR A 207 -26.29 -1.72 9.62
C TYR A 207 -26.40 -2.18 11.08
N TYR A 208 -25.78 -3.29 11.39
CA TYR A 208 -25.85 -3.93 12.71
C TYR A 208 -25.01 -3.23 13.81
N GLY A 209 -24.12 -2.32 13.43
CA GLY A 209 -23.29 -1.51 14.34
C GLY A 209 -23.92 -0.15 14.63
N GLU A 210 -23.08 0.82 15.00
CA GLU A 210 -23.53 2.20 15.18
C GLU A 210 -23.89 2.83 13.83
N GLU A 211 -24.98 3.59 13.82
CA GLU A 211 -25.44 4.27 12.61
C GLU A 211 -24.43 5.35 12.19
N PRO A 212 -23.89 5.31 10.94
CA PRO A 212 -22.96 6.34 10.47
C PRO A 212 -23.54 7.76 10.59
N LYS A 213 -22.81 8.69 11.15
CA LYS A 213 -23.20 10.09 11.25
C LYS A 213 -23.22 10.77 9.88
N ILE A 214 -22.22 10.46 9.05
CA ILE A 214 -22.18 10.87 7.64
C ILE A 214 -23.13 9.97 6.83
N LYS A 215 -24.21 10.55 6.32
CA LYS A 215 -25.26 9.80 5.61
C LYS A 215 -24.96 9.59 4.13
N LYS A 216 -24.11 10.44 3.56
CA LYS A 216 -23.71 10.34 2.17
C LYS A 216 -22.22 10.65 2.01
N LEU A 217 -21.51 9.72 1.40
CA LEU A 217 -20.12 9.90 0.97
C LEU A 217 -20.08 9.97 -0.55
N THR A 218 -19.44 11.01 -1.09
CA THR A 218 -19.07 11.06 -2.51
C THR A 218 -17.56 11.05 -2.61
N VAL A 219 -16.99 10.08 -3.29
CA VAL A 219 -15.57 10.04 -3.62
C VAL A 219 -15.40 10.50 -5.05
N LEU A 220 -14.54 11.50 -5.26
CA LEU A 220 -14.15 12.03 -6.57
C LEU A 220 -12.74 11.53 -6.90
N PHE A 221 -12.57 10.89 -8.04
CA PHE A 221 -11.26 10.44 -8.52
C PHE A 221 -10.62 11.54 -9.36
N MET A 222 -9.49 12.10 -8.91
CA MET A 222 -8.81 13.20 -9.59
C MET A 222 -7.35 13.32 -9.20
N GLU A 223 -6.56 13.96 -10.02
CA GLU A 223 -5.17 14.27 -9.73
C GLU A 223 -5.04 15.40 -8.68
N GLU A 224 -3.88 15.50 -8.05
CA GLU A 224 -3.62 16.41 -6.91
C GLU A 224 -3.91 17.88 -7.21
N ASP A 225 -3.56 18.37 -8.41
CA ASP A 225 -3.82 19.75 -8.82
C ASP A 225 -5.32 20.04 -8.98
N ALA A 226 -6.08 19.05 -9.46
CA ALA A 226 -7.54 19.13 -9.56
C ALA A 226 -8.19 19.03 -8.17
N ALA A 227 -7.66 18.22 -7.27
CA ALA A 227 -8.12 18.12 -5.88
C ALA A 227 -7.90 19.44 -5.12
N LEU A 228 -6.73 20.07 -5.28
CA LEU A 228 -6.44 21.39 -4.75
C LEU A 228 -7.44 22.44 -5.28
N ALA A 229 -7.69 22.45 -6.60
CA ALA A 229 -8.65 23.36 -7.21
C ALA A 229 -10.09 23.11 -6.70
N ALA A 230 -10.47 21.86 -6.47
CA ALA A 230 -11.78 21.50 -5.91
C ALA A 230 -11.94 22.02 -4.46
N ALA A 231 -10.89 21.92 -3.64
CA ALA A 231 -10.88 22.49 -2.29
C ALA A 231 -11.01 24.03 -2.34
N MET A 232 -10.19 24.71 -3.17
CA MET A 232 -10.27 26.16 -3.34
C MET A 232 -11.64 26.64 -3.85
N ALA A 233 -12.33 25.82 -4.63
CA ALA A 233 -13.69 26.11 -5.10
C ALA A 233 -14.79 25.71 -4.10
N GLY A 234 -14.43 25.09 -2.97
CA GLY A 234 -15.39 24.59 -1.97
C GLY A 234 -16.21 23.42 -2.47
N GLN A 235 -15.66 22.59 -3.38
CA GLN A 235 -16.34 21.43 -3.98
C GLN A 235 -15.95 20.10 -3.32
N ALA A 236 -14.85 20.07 -2.58
CA ALA A 236 -14.44 18.93 -1.78
C ALA A 236 -14.40 19.32 -0.30
N ASP A 237 -14.75 18.42 0.59
CA ASP A 237 -14.68 18.63 2.04
C ASP A 237 -13.38 18.07 2.62
N VAL A 238 -12.88 16.98 2.04
CA VAL A 238 -11.56 16.42 2.31
C VAL A 238 -10.86 16.23 0.98
N ALA A 239 -9.83 17.00 0.73
CA ALA A 239 -9.08 16.94 -0.53
C ALA A 239 -7.67 16.39 -0.26
N HIS A 240 -7.34 15.24 -0.89
CA HIS A 240 -5.98 14.72 -0.85
C HIS A 240 -5.00 15.72 -1.48
N THR A 241 -3.77 15.73 -0.97
CA THR A 241 -2.73 16.62 -1.47
C THR A 241 -1.34 16.00 -1.28
N ALA A 242 -0.34 16.55 -1.96
CA ALA A 242 1.06 16.15 -1.79
C ALA A 242 1.85 17.19 -0.97
N ALA A 243 3.03 16.79 -0.51
CA ALA A 243 3.97 17.66 0.19
C ALA A 243 4.30 18.94 -0.61
N SER A 244 4.35 18.84 -1.96
CA SER A 244 4.59 19.98 -2.85
C SER A 244 3.52 21.09 -2.80
N TYR A 245 2.31 20.77 -2.33
CA TYR A 245 1.20 21.71 -2.16
C TYR A 245 0.89 22.04 -0.69
N SER A 246 1.64 21.51 0.25
CA SER A 246 1.36 21.66 1.69
C SER A 246 1.40 23.10 2.19
N ASP A 247 2.16 23.98 1.53
CA ASP A 247 2.25 25.41 1.85
C ASP A 247 1.09 26.24 1.33
N GLN A 248 0.12 25.62 0.62
CA GLN A 248 -1.04 26.35 0.12
C GLN A 248 -2.01 26.68 1.25
N GLU A 249 -2.34 27.97 1.41
CA GLU A 249 -3.38 28.44 2.32
C GLU A 249 -4.72 28.46 1.58
N ILE A 250 -5.69 27.65 2.04
CA ILE A 250 -7.05 27.62 1.49
C ILE A 250 -8.01 28.16 2.54
N GLU A 251 -8.76 29.23 2.19
CA GLU A 251 -9.74 29.84 3.10
C GLU A 251 -10.83 28.82 3.50
N GLY A 252 -11.01 28.57 4.80
CA GLY A 252 -11.98 27.60 5.33
C GLY A 252 -11.51 26.16 5.32
N TYR A 253 -10.20 25.91 5.24
CA TYR A 253 -9.61 24.58 5.32
C TYR A 253 -8.37 24.57 6.20
N ASN A 254 -8.11 23.42 6.81
CA ASN A 254 -6.89 23.14 7.54
C ASN A 254 -6.15 21.96 6.87
N LEU A 255 -4.83 22.01 6.87
CA LEU A 255 -4.02 20.86 6.45
C LEU A 255 -4.01 19.82 7.57
N MET A 256 -4.47 18.61 7.27
CA MET A 256 -4.39 17.45 8.14
C MET A 256 -3.26 16.54 7.65
N ARG A 257 -2.44 16.08 8.58
CA ARG A 257 -1.39 15.09 8.38
C ARG A 257 -1.82 13.77 9.00
N VAL A 258 -1.65 12.67 8.29
CA VAL A 258 -1.88 11.32 8.79
C VAL A 258 -0.60 10.52 8.68
N ASP A 259 -0.18 9.92 9.80
CA ASP A 259 0.96 9.02 9.86
C ASP A 259 0.72 7.77 9.03
N THR A 260 1.78 7.25 8.42
CA THR A 260 1.70 6.09 7.54
C THR A 260 2.82 5.08 7.80
N VAL A 261 2.67 3.89 7.21
CA VAL A 261 3.72 2.97 6.84
C VAL A 261 3.89 2.90 5.32
N ASP A 262 3.37 3.90 4.61
CA ASP A 262 3.56 4.04 3.15
C ASP A 262 5.02 4.40 2.85
N ASN A 263 5.87 3.36 2.88
CA ASN A 263 7.31 3.55 2.78
C ASN A 263 7.79 3.69 1.34
N ARG A 264 8.97 4.26 1.22
CA ARG A 264 9.75 4.30 -0.01
C ARG A 264 11.14 3.75 0.27
N GLY A 265 11.61 2.94 -0.66
CA GLY A 265 12.93 2.32 -0.60
C GLY A 265 13.31 1.73 -1.95
N PHE A 266 14.47 1.13 -2.03
CA PHE A 266 14.94 0.46 -3.24
C PHE A 266 15.68 -0.83 -2.92
N ASN A 267 15.53 -1.82 -3.82
CA ASN A 267 16.22 -3.08 -3.70
C ASN A 267 17.71 -2.94 -4.08
N LEU A 268 18.53 -3.82 -3.50
CA LEU A 268 19.93 -4.01 -3.86
C LEU A 268 20.15 -5.48 -4.22
N PRO A 269 20.29 -5.82 -5.52
CA PRO A 269 20.57 -7.19 -5.93
C PRO A 269 21.82 -7.73 -5.21
N ALA A 270 21.62 -8.76 -4.35
CA ALA A 270 22.62 -9.16 -3.35
C ALA A 270 23.51 -10.33 -3.79
N THR A 271 23.41 -10.75 -5.05
CA THR A 271 24.21 -11.86 -5.62
C THR A 271 25.14 -11.36 -6.73
N GLU A 272 26.17 -12.17 -7.06
CA GLU A 272 27.00 -11.93 -8.24
C GLU A 272 26.15 -12.04 -9.52
N PRO A 273 26.54 -11.29 -10.59
CA PRO A 273 25.80 -11.33 -11.84
C PRO A 273 25.73 -12.72 -12.47
N GLU A 274 24.53 -13.17 -12.79
CA GLU A 274 24.26 -14.41 -13.53
C GLU A 274 23.16 -14.16 -14.57
N GLU A 275 23.31 -14.70 -15.78
CA GLU A 275 22.27 -14.70 -16.80
C GLU A 275 21.52 -16.04 -16.81
N LYS A 276 20.21 -16.00 -16.60
CA LYS A 276 19.33 -17.16 -16.64
C LYS A 276 18.08 -16.82 -17.46
N ASP A 277 17.78 -17.61 -18.46
CA ASP A 277 16.61 -17.45 -19.34
C ASP A 277 16.49 -16.08 -20.03
N GLY A 278 17.62 -15.41 -20.26
CA GLY A 278 17.69 -14.08 -20.89
C GLY A 278 17.51 -12.91 -19.92
N ILE A 279 17.37 -13.17 -18.62
CA ILE A 279 17.32 -12.19 -17.54
C ILE A 279 18.65 -12.19 -16.80
N VAL A 280 19.17 -10.99 -16.51
CA VAL A 280 20.36 -10.83 -15.69
C VAL A 280 19.91 -10.69 -14.22
N TYR A 281 20.45 -11.54 -13.35
CA TYR A 281 20.27 -11.52 -11.90
C TYR A 281 21.56 -11.05 -11.24
N GLY A 282 21.44 -10.32 -10.13
CA GLY A 282 22.60 -9.89 -9.36
C GLY A 282 23.34 -8.68 -9.96
N ASN A 283 24.23 -8.12 -9.15
CA ASN A 283 24.99 -6.91 -9.50
C ASN A 283 26.38 -6.97 -8.86
N SER A 284 27.44 -6.75 -9.63
CA SER A 284 28.83 -6.87 -9.16
C SER A 284 29.21 -5.88 -8.05
N LEU A 285 28.58 -4.72 -7.99
CA LEU A 285 28.82 -3.74 -6.93
C LEU A 285 28.07 -4.13 -5.65
N THR A 286 26.77 -4.45 -5.76
CA THR A 286 25.90 -4.69 -4.61
C THR A 286 25.90 -6.14 -4.10
N SER A 287 26.57 -7.07 -4.79
CA SER A 287 26.80 -8.45 -4.30
C SER A 287 27.62 -8.44 -2.99
N ASP A 288 28.54 -7.49 -2.82
CA ASP A 288 29.32 -7.33 -1.59
C ASP A 288 28.48 -6.69 -0.48
N VAL A 289 28.33 -7.40 0.63
CA VAL A 289 27.54 -6.93 1.78
C VAL A 289 28.08 -5.64 2.39
N ASN A 290 29.41 -5.42 2.38
CA ASN A 290 30.01 -4.19 2.90
C ASN A 290 29.64 -2.99 2.02
N VAL A 291 29.46 -3.18 0.71
CA VAL A 291 28.96 -2.12 -0.18
C VAL A 291 27.50 -1.79 0.15
N ARG A 292 26.65 -2.80 0.37
CA ARG A 292 25.24 -2.55 0.75
C ARG A 292 25.13 -1.84 2.10
N ARG A 293 25.94 -2.23 3.08
CA ARG A 293 26.06 -1.53 4.38
C ARG A 293 26.58 -0.11 4.23
N ALA A 294 27.56 0.11 3.36
CA ALA A 294 28.08 1.44 3.06
C ALA A 294 27.00 2.34 2.44
N ILE A 295 26.23 1.82 1.48
CA ILE A 295 25.10 2.55 0.88
C ILE A 295 24.08 2.93 1.98
N ASN A 296 23.73 2.00 2.87
CA ASN A 296 22.76 2.24 3.94
C ASN A 296 23.22 3.33 4.93
N LEU A 297 24.51 3.34 5.30
CA LEU A 297 25.11 4.34 6.18
C LEU A 297 25.28 5.72 5.52
N ALA A 298 25.42 5.77 4.20
CA ALA A 298 25.69 7.01 3.47
C ALA A 298 24.43 7.85 3.17
N ILE A 299 23.25 7.39 3.51
CA ILE A 299 22.00 8.09 3.25
C ILE A 299 21.51 8.80 4.50
N ASP A 300 21.51 10.13 4.48
CA ASP A 300 20.87 10.99 5.48
C ASP A 300 19.37 11.08 5.17
N ARG A 301 18.61 10.26 5.88
CA ARG A 301 17.16 10.13 5.68
C ARG A 301 16.39 11.34 6.20
N GLU A 302 16.87 11.97 7.27
CA GLU A 302 16.25 13.17 7.83
C GLU A 302 16.39 14.35 6.86
N GLU A 303 17.60 14.57 6.33
CA GLU A 303 17.83 15.59 5.31
C GLU A 303 16.99 15.33 4.04
N MET A 304 16.87 14.06 3.61
CA MET A 304 16.04 13.66 2.46
C MET A 304 14.56 13.99 2.68
N ILE A 305 14.00 13.71 3.87
CA ILE A 305 12.60 14.04 4.19
C ILE A 305 12.38 15.55 4.14
N ASP A 306 13.30 16.33 4.70
CA ASP A 306 13.20 17.79 4.66
C ASP A 306 13.28 18.33 3.23
N ASN A 307 14.21 17.83 2.42
CA ASN A 307 14.45 18.31 1.06
C ASN A 307 13.39 17.88 0.04
N VAL A 308 12.90 16.64 0.15
CA VAL A 308 11.99 16.04 -0.84
C VAL A 308 10.54 16.13 -0.41
N LEU A 309 10.27 15.91 0.88
CA LEU A 309 8.91 15.82 1.41
C LEU A 309 8.50 17.04 2.24
N ASN A 310 9.27 18.14 2.26
CA ASN A 310 9.00 19.33 3.07
C ASN A 310 8.74 19.01 4.57
N GLY A 311 9.38 17.97 5.10
CA GLY A 311 9.17 17.47 6.47
C GLY A 311 7.91 16.62 6.67
N TYR A 312 7.16 16.28 5.60
CA TYR A 312 5.97 15.42 5.67
C TYR A 312 6.32 13.96 5.39
N GLY A 313 6.94 13.35 6.36
CA GLY A 313 7.35 11.96 6.35
C GLY A 313 8.04 11.59 7.66
N THR A 314 8.35 10.31 7.81
CA THR A 314 9.16 9.79 8.90
C THR A 314 10.23 8.87 8.33
N VAL A 315 11.39 8.79 9.00
CA VAL A 315 12.47 7.88 8.58
C VAL A 315 11.95 6.43 8.57
N ALA A 316 12.34 5.67 7.56
CA ALA A 316 12.09 4.24 7.47
C ALA A 316 13.40 3.43 7.48
N TYR A 317 13.42 2.36 8.25
CA TYR A 317 14.52 1.40 8.33
C TYR A 317 14.10 -0.02 7.94
N SER A 318 12.78 -0.25 7.87
CA SER A 318 12.17 -1.52 7.49
C SER A 318 10.93 -1.26 6.63
N VAL A 319 10.42 -2.30 5.98
CA VAL A 319 9.13 -2.25 5.30
C VAL A 319 7.94 -2.13 6.28
N CYS A 320 8.16 -2.45 7.54
CA CYS A 320 7.12 -2.55 8.56
C CYS A 320 7.35 -1.63 9.78
N ASP A 321 7.99 -0.48 9.57
CA ASP A 321 8.17 0.49 10.66
C ASP A 321 6.83 0.78 11.37
N LYS A 322 6.90 0.95 12.69
CA LYS A 322 5.75 1.20 13.56
C LYS A 322 4.73 0.05 13.69
N MET A 323 4.93 -1.06 12.99
CA MET A 323 4.07 -2.25 13.13
C MET A 323 4.41 -3.05 14.39
N PRO A 324 3.49 -3.86 14.96
CA PRO A 324 3.76 -4.68 16.15
C PRO A 324 4.95 -5.64 15.99
N TRP A 325 5.23 -6.07 14.78
CA TRP A 325 6.33 -6.96 14.42
C TRP A 325 7.59 -6.24 13.93
N TYR A 326 7.64 -4.92 13.99
CA TYR A 326 8.85 -4.15 13.68
C TYR A 326 9.92 -4.36 14.75
N ASN A 327 11.17 -4.57 14.33
CA ASN A 327 12.32 -4.61 15.22
C ASN A 327 12.90 -3.21 15.40
N ASP A 328 12.64 -2.59 16.53
CA ASP A 328 13.07 -1.23 16.86
C ASP A 328 14.60 -1.10 17.14
N GLU A 329 15.31 -2.23 17.24
CA GLU A 329 16.79 -2.24 17.26
C GLU A 329 17.39 -2.13 15.84
N ALA A 330 16.59 -2.30 14.78
CA ALA A 330 17.03 -2.28 13.38
C ALA A 330 17.17 -0.85 12.82
N VAL A 331 17.90 0.01 13.51
CA VAL A 331 18.09 1.42 13.15
C VAL A 331 19.51 1.63 12.62
N THR A 332 19.66 2.37 11.53
CA THR A 332 20.95 2.74 10.94
C THR A 332 21.11 4.27 10.99
N GLU A 333 22.04 4.75 11.81
CA GLU A 333 22.39 6.16 11.84
C GLU A 333 23.26 6.53 10.63
N TYR A 334 23.07 7.73 10.09
CA TYR A 334 23.90 8.26 9.01
C TYR A 334 25.35 8.41 9.47
N ASP A 335 26.30 7.81 8.75
CA ASP A 335 27.74 7.94 8.97
C ASP A 335 28.52 7.77 7.66
N LEU A 336 28.76 8.87 6.96
CA LEU A 336 29.47 8.85 5.68
C LEU A 336 30.94 8.41 5.82
N ASP A 337 31.58 8.69 6.94
CA ASP A 337 32.99 8.29 7.15
C ASP A 337 33.09 6.78 7.36
N ALA A 338 32.18 6.19 8.15
CA ALA A 338 32.07 4.74 8.30
C ALA A 338 31.69 4.07 6.97
N ALA A 339 30.78 4.66 6.20
CA ALA A 339 30.41 4.18 4.87
C ALA A 339 31.61 4.13 3.92
N LYS A 340 32.45 5.19 3.89
CA LYS A 340 33.67 5.22 3.08
C LYS A 340 34.69 4.16 3.52
N ALA A 341 34.80 3.90 4.81
CA ALA A 341 35.67 2.86 5.33
C ALA A 341 35.24 1.45 4.87
N LEU A 342 33.94 1.17 4.88
CA LEU A 342 33.40 -0.10 4.37
C LEU A 342 33.66 -0.29 2.87
N MET A 343 33.56 0.78 2.07
CA MET A 343 33.91 0.74 0.65
C MET A 343 35.39 0.41 0.46
N ASP A 344 36.31 1.00 1.28
CA ASP A 344 37.73 0.72 1.25
C ASP A 344 38.04 -0.74 1.65
N GLU A 345 37.35 -1.28 2.66
CA GLU A 345 37.45 -2.69 3.09
C GLU A 345 36.97 -3.65 2.00
N ALA A 346 35.91 -3.28 1.25
CA ALA A 346 35.41 -4.01 0.10
C ALA A 346 36.34 -3.93 -1.13
N GLY A 347 37.39 -3.12 -1.06
CA GLY A 347 38.40 -2.93 -2.12
C GLY A 347 38.02 -1.89 -3.16
N TRP A 348 36.97 -1.12 -2.95
CA TRP A 348 36.56 0.00 -3.79
C TRP A 348 37.32 1.27 -3.37
N THR A 349 38.34 1.67 -4.11
CA THR A 349 39.19 2.83 -3.80
C THR A 349 38.83 4.04 -4.64
N GLU A 350 39.02 5.26 -4.08
CA GLU A 350 38.67 6.49 -4.76
C GLU A 350 39.49 6.69 -6.05
N GLY A 351 38.79 6.86 -7.17
CA GLY A 351 39.32 7.16 -8.47
C GLY A 351 39.65 8.66 -8.64
N LYS A 352 40.24 9.03 -9.79
CA LYS A 352 40.68 10.42 -10.05
C LYS A 352 39.52 11.41 -10.23
N ASP A 353 38.36 10.94 -10.58
CA ASP A 353 37.13 11.71 -10.77
C ASP A 353 36.19 11.69 -9.55
N GLY A 354 36.68 11.10 -8.44
CA GLY A 354 35.93 10.95 -7.20
C GLY A 354 34.98 9.72 -7.19
N ILE A 355 34.89 8.97 -8.30
CA ILE A 355 34.17 7.71 -8.34
C ILE A 355 35.12 6.58 -7.96
N ARG A 356 34.64 5.68 -7.10
CA ARG A 356 35.41 4.53 -6.62
C ARG A 356 35.60 3.48 -7.71
N GLU A 357 36.73 2.79 -7.66
CA GLU A 357 37.12 1.78 -8.65
C GLU A 357 37.67 0.53 -7.95
N LYS A 358 37.34 -0.65 -8.50
CA LYS A 358 37.84 -1.96 -8.07
C LYS A 358 38.12 -2.80 -9.30
N ASP A 359 39.33 -3.34 -9.45
CA ASP A 359 39.74 -4.22 -10.57
C ASP A 359 39.52 -3.62 -11.98
N GLY A 360 39.46 -2.29 -12.08
CA GLY A 360 39.25 -1.54 -13.32
C GLY A 360 37.80 -1.25 -13.64
N GLU A 361 36.87 -1.66 -12.79
CA GLU A 361 35.44 -1.32 -12.84
C GLU A 361 35.13 -0.12 -11.93
N LYS A 362 34.23 0.75 -12.34
CA LYS A 362 33.73 1.88 -11.55
C LYS A 362 32.53 1.48 -10.72
N ALA A 363 32.38 2.12 -9.57
CA ALA A 363 31.19 2.02 -8.76
C ALA A 363 30.04 2.81 -9.43
N GLU A 364 29.30 2.16 -10.31
CA GLU A 364 28.18 2.75 -11.05
C GLU A 364 26.91 1.92 -10.82
N LEU A 365 25.76 2.60 -10.65
CA LEU A 365 24.43 2.00 -10.53
C LEU A 365 23.44 2.74 -11.42
N THR A 366 22.37 2.05 -11.85
CA THR A 366 21.18 2.68 -12.38
C THR A 366 20.07 2.50 -11.34
N LEU A 367 19.57 3.60 -10.77
CA LEU A 367 18.41 3.59 -9.88
C LEU A 367 17.16 3.96 -10.69
N MET A 368 16.32 2.98 -10.91
CA MET A 368 15.07 3.15 -11.65
C MET A 368 13.95 3.67 -10.75
N PHE A 369 12.97 4.32 -11.34
CA PHE A 369 11.70 4.70 -10.71
C PHE A 369 10.55 4.64 -11.71
N SER A 370 9.30 4.52 -11.25
CA SER A 370 8.14 4.47 -12.12
C SER A 370 7.88 5.82 -12.79
N ASN A 371 7.65 5.80 -14.10
CA ASN A 371 7.31 7.01 -14.88
C ASN A 371 6.04 7.68 -14.31
N GLY A 372 6.12 9.00 -14.14
CA GLY A 372 4.99 9.83 -13.70
C GLY A 372 4.90 9.98 -12.17
N ASP A 373 5.71 9.27 -11.39
CA ASP A 373 5.79 9.43 -9.95
C ASP A 373 6.88 10.44 -9.56
N SER A 374 6.47 11.67 -9.28
CA SER A 374 7.38 12.77 -8.95
C SER A 374 8.09 12.59 -7.61
N VAL A 375 7.47 11.91 -6.65
CA VAL A 375 8.06 11.63 -5.34
C VAL A 375 9.17 10.59 -5.47
N ARG A 376 8.90 9.46 -6.13
CA ARG A 376 9.94 8.45 -6.38
C ARG A 376 11.09 8.99 -7.21
N GLN A 377 10.79 9.85 -8.20
CA GLN A 377 11.85 10.54 -8.97
C GLN A 377 12.72 11.41 -8.07
N ALA A 378 12.14 12.27 -7.24
CA ALA A 378 12.88 13.18 -6.38
C ALA A 378 13.72 12.41 -5.34
N LEU A 379 13.17 11.35 -4.74
CA LEU A 379 13.92 10.47 -3.83
C LEU A 379 15.09 9.76 -4.53
N ALA A 380 14.90 9.30 -5.76
CA ALA A 380 15.97 8.68 -6.54
C ALA A 380 17.08 9.67 -6.89
N GLU A 381 16.73 10.90 -7.26
CA GLU A 381 17.67 11.98 -7.56
C GLU A 381 18.44 12.42 -6.31
N ASP A 382 17.78 12.53 -5.15
CA ASP A 382 18.44 12.85 -3.87
C ASP A 382 19.37 11.70 -3.43
N THR A 383 18.93 10.44 -3.52
CA THR A 383 19.76 9.25 -3.30
C THR A 383 21.01 9.27 -4.16
N ALA A 384 20.89 9.59 -5.45
CA ALA A 384 22.02 9.67 -6.36
C ALA A 384 23.03 10.76 -5.96
N ASN A 385 22.54 11.91 -5.47
CA ASN A 385 23.40 12.98 -4.97
C ASN A 385 24.16 12.56 -3.71
N GLN A 386 23.51 11.94 -2.75
CA GLN A 386 24.12 11.47 -1.50
C GLN A 386 25.15 10.35 -1.77
N LEU A 387 24.82 9.36 -2.60
CA LEU A 387 25.74 8.27 -2.95
C LEU A 387 26.94 8.73 -3.78
N ARG A 388 26.85 9.87 -4.46
CA ARG A 388 28.01 10.47 -5.11
C ARG A 388 29.07 10.91 -4.10
N GLU A 389 28.68 11.34 -2.91
CA GLU A 389 29.63 11.68 -1.82
C GLU A 389 30.33 10.43 -1.26
N LEU A 390 29.71 9.27 -1.37
CA LEU A 390 30.32 7.97 -1.08
C LEU A 390 31.30 7.52 -2.18
N GLY A 391 31.18 8.11 -3.38
CA GLY A 391 31.97 7.77 -4.56
C GLY A 391 31.28 6.75 -5.48
N ILE A 392 29.96 6.64 -5.45
CA ILE A 392 29.16 5.84 -6.38
C ILE A 392 28.48 6.76 -7.40
N ASP A 393 28.64 6.50 -8.70
CA ASP A 393 27.94 7.23 -9.75
C ASP A 393 26.59 6.57 -10.03
N VAL A 394 25.50 7.20 -9.58
CA VAL A 394 24.13 6.68 -9.74
C VAL A 394 23.44 7.45 -10.85
N LYS A 395 22.98 6.72 -11.87
CA LYS A 395 22.10 7.24 -12.92
C LYS A 395 20.66 6.98 -12.53
N THR A 396 19.82 8.00 -12.56
CA THR A 396 18.38 7.85 -12.33
C THR A 396 17.66 7.65 -13.66
N GLU A 397 16.71 6.71 -13.73
CA GLU A 397 15.97 6.38 -14.94
C GLU A 397 14.50 6.13 -14.65
N GLY A 398 13.61 6.91 -15.28
CA GLY A 398 12.16 6.66 -15.26
C GLY A 398 11.79 5.55 -16.25
N VAL A 399 11.09 4.52 -15.76
CA VAL A 399 10.70 3.34 -16.56
C VAL A 399 9.22 2.99 -16.38
N GLY A 400 8.65 2.26 -17.35
CA GLY A 400 7.34 1.62 -17.17
C GLY A 400 7.47 0.32 -16.36
N TRP A 401 6.39 -0.13 -15.74
CA TRP A 401 6.40 -1.29 -14.85
C TRP A 401 6.91 -2.58 -15.52
N ASP A 402 6.53 -2.89 -16.76
CA ASP A 402 7.04 -4.07 -17.48
C ASP A 402 8.57 -4.08 -17.54
N THR A 403 9.18 -2.93 -17.85
CA THR A 403 10.66 -2.78 -17.87
C THR A 403 11.25 -2.85 -16.47
N ALA A 404 10.53 -2.28 -15.47
CA ALA A 404 10.97 -2.28 -14.08
C ALA A 404 11.11 -3.70 -13.53
N TYR A 405 10.09 -4.53 -13.72
CA TYR A 405 10.10 -5.93 -13.27
C TYR A 405 11.25 -6.74 -13.89
N ASP A 406 11.48 -6.61 -15.20
CA ASP A 406 12.55 -7.34 -15.88
C ASP A 406 13.95 -6.96 -15.39
N ARG A 407 14.16 -5.67 -15.05
CA ARG A 407 15.48 -5.14 -14.71
C ARG A 407 15.76 -5.10 -13.20
N ALA A 408 14.73 -5.14 -12.34
CA ALA A 408 14.90 -5.09 -10.89
C ALA A 408 15.74 -6.26 -10.32
N GLN A 409 15.88 -7.34 -11.08
CA GLN A 409 16.74 -8.47 -10.71
C GLN A 409 18.23 -8.12 -10.72
N SER A 410 18.65 -7.08 -11.43
CA SER A 410 20.06 -6.66 -11.55
C SER A 410 20.30 -5.18 -11.32
N GLU A 411 19.28 -4.34 -11.35
CA GLU A 411 19.34 -2.90 -11.14
C GLU A 411 18.39 -2.45 -10.05
N PRO A 412 18.81 -1.57 -9.13
CA PRO A 412 17.93 -1.01 -8.12
C PRO A 412 16.71 -0.31 -8.69
N LEU A 413 15.55 -0.52 -8.06
CA LEU A 413 14.28 0.13 -8.38
C LEU A 413 13.69 0.77 -7.12
N MET A 414 13.26 2.02 -7.25
CA MET A 414 12.54 2.74 -6.19
C MET A 414 11.10 2.22 -6.10
N TRP A 415 10.81 1.54 -5.02
CA TRP A 415 9.51 0.94 -4.69
C TRP A 415 8.77 1.72 -3.60
N GLY A 416 7.55 1.27 -3.31
CA GLY A 416 6.77 1.64 -2.14
C GLY A 416 5.94 0.46 -1.69
N TRP A 417 5.93 0.23 -0.39
CA TRP A 417 5.24 -0.84 0.30
C TRP A 417 4.64 -0.30 1.60
N GLY A 418 4.05 -1.16 2.40
CA GLY A 418 3.53 -0.84 3.72
C GLY A 418 2.15 -1.42 3.94
N ALA A 419 2.08 -2.64 4.48
CA ALA A 419 0.83 -3.34 4.76
C ALA A 419 0.63 -3.56 6.26
N HIS A 420 -0.63 -3.74 6.67
CA HIS A 420 -1.01 -4.12 8.02
C HIS A 420 -0.96 -5.66 8.20
N THR A 421 0.06 -6.29 7.61
CA THR A 421 0.30 -7.73 7.75
C THR A 421 1.79 -8.04 7.69
N PRO A 422 2.31 -8.94 8.53
CA PRO A 422 3.71 -9.35 8.46
C PRO A 422 4.03 -10.19 7.21
N MET A 423 3.01 -10.65 6.46
CA MET A 423 3.21 -11.38 5.21
C MET A 423 4.00 -10.55 4.17
N GLU A 424 3.98 -9.23 4.28
CA GLU A 424 4.79 -8.35 3.43
C GLU A 424 6.31 -8.59 3.62
N LEU A 425 6.78 -8.84 4.87
CA LEU A 425 8.17 -9.26 5.11
C LEU A 425 8.48 -10.58 4.42
N TYR A 426 7.57 -11.56 4.55
CA TYR A 426 7.71 -12.86 3.89
C TYR A 426 7.84 -12.70 2.38
N ASN A 427 6.92 -11.97 1.79
CA ASN A 427 6.85 -11.75 0.36
C ASN A 427 8.08 -11.03 -0.22
N ILE A 428 8.70 -10.12 0.52
CA ILE A 428 9.85 -9.34 0.05
C ILE A 428 11.18 -10.08 0.25
N TYR A 429 11.30 -10.90 1.30
CA TYR A 429 12.62 -11.39 1.74
C TYR A 429 12.78 -12.90 1.79
N HIS A 430 11.70 -13.69 1.83
CA HIS A 430 11.82 -15.15 1.86
C HIS A 430 12.38 -15.70 0.55
N SER A 431 13.28 -16.70 0.62
CA SER A 431 14.01 -17.27 -0.52
C SER A 431 13.17 -18.20 -1.38
N MET A 432 11.87 -17.97 -1.59
CA MET A 432 11.01 -18.85 -2.38
C MET A 432 11.23 -18.64 -3.88
N GLU A 433 11.41 -19.74 -4.62
CA GLU A 433 11.62 -19.70 -6.08
C GLU A 433 10.35 -19.40 -6.91
N GLU A 434 9.15 -19.49 -6.33
CA GLU A 434 7.88 -19.55 -7.08
C GLU A 434 6.85 -18.45 -6.79
N THR A 435 7.06 -17.57 -5.83
CA THR A 435 6.05 -16.57 -5.49
C THR A 435 6.09 -15.34 -6.38
N GLY A 436 5.84 -15.43 -7.63
CA GLY A 436 5.75 -14.40 -8.67
C GLY A 436 5.47 -12.92 -8.30
N LEU A 437 5.31 -12.60 -7.02
CA LEU A 437 5.11 -11.26 -6.48
C LEU A 437 6.28 -10.74 -5.64
N ALA A 438 7.16 -11.59 -5.12
CA ALA A 438 7.91 -11.25 -3.93
C ALA A 438 9.40 -11.00 -4.12
N GLN A 439 10.07 -11.67 -5.01
CA GLN A 439 11.51 -11.50 -5.15
C GLN A 439 11.87 -10.50 -6.24
N TYR A 440 11.74 -9.24 -5.93
CA TYR A 440 12.23 -8.17 -6.81
C TYR A 440 13.75 -7.99 -6.74
N SER A 441 14.46 -8.85 -5.98
CA SER A 441 15.90 -8.80 -5.84
C SER A 441 16.43 -10.18 -5.47
N PRO A 442 17.46 -10.71 -6.14
CA PRO A 442 18.05 -11.97 -5.76
C PRO A 442 18.70 -11.87 -4.38
N TYR A 443 18.09 -12.55 -3.42
CA TYR A 443 18.50 -12.65 -2.03
C TYR A 443 18.12 -14.01 -1.46
N ALA A 444 18.93 -14.56 -0.56
CA ALA A 444 18.62 -15.78 0.18
C ALA A 444 19.39 -15.81 1.51
N ASN A 445 18.68 -16.16 2.59
CA ASN A 445 19.27 -16.39 3.90
C ASN A 445 18.44 -17.43 4.67
N GLU A 446 18.96 -18.65 4.80
CA GLU A 446 18.27 -19.77 5.46
C GLU A 446 17.84 -19.48 6.90
N THR A 447 18.55 -18.59 7.62
CA THR A 447 18.18 -18.23 9.00
C THR A 447 17.00 -17.28 9.01
N VAL A 448 16.96 -16.32 8.09
CA VAL A 448 15.84 -15.39 7.92
C VAL A 448 14.60 -16.15 7.50
N ASP A 449 14.71 -17.03 6.48
CA ASP A 449 13.61 -17.88 6.02
C ASP A 449 13.03 -18.71 7.15
N LYS A 450 13.91 -19.36 7.92
CA LYS A 450 13.50 -20.17 9.08
C LYS A 450 12.71 -19.37 10.13
N TYR A 451 13.12 -18.12 10.43
CA TYR A 451 12.38 -17.30 11.38
C TYR A 451 11.00 -16.93 10.83
N MET A 452 10.88 -16.67 9.54
CA MET A 452 9.61 -16.36 8.90
C MET A 452 8.68 -17.56 8.84
N ASP A 453 9.22 -18.76 8.52
CA ASP A 453 8.46 -20.01 8.55
C ASP A 453 7.96 -20.34 9.96
N GLU A 454 8.86 -20.29 10.96
CA GLU A 454 8.50 -20.50 12.36
C GLU A 454 7.46 -19.47 12.86
N ALA A 455 7.49 -18.23 12.34
CA ALA A 455 6.50 -17.22 12.66
C ALA A 455 5.11 -17.61 12.14
N LEU A 456 5.01 -18.11 10.92
CA LEU A 456 3.74 -18.62 10.36
C LEU A 456 3.24 -19.85 11.14
N GLU A 457 4.16 -20.66 11.67
CA GLU A 457 3.86 -21.84 12.51
C GLU A 457 3.62 -21.52 13.99
N SER A 458 3.60 -20.26 14.42
CA SER A 458 3.37 -19.86 15.81
C SER A 458 1.97 -20.23 16.30
N ASP A 459 1.79 -20.34 17.63
CA ASP A 459 0.51 -20.69 18.23
C ASP A 459 -0.50 -19.53 18.16
N ASN A 460 0.00 -18.31 18.09
CA ASN A 460 -0.83 -17.09 18.01
C ASN A 460 -0.02 -15.91 17.42
N LEU A 461 -0.70 -14.79 17.15
CA LEU A 461 -0.11 -13.59 16.56
C LEU A 461 1.03 -13.01 17.40
N GLU A 462 0.84 -12.89 18.72
CA GLU A 462 1.81 -12.23 19.59
C GLU A 462 3.13 -13.00 19.64
N GLU A 463 3.07 -14.33 19.67
CA GLU A 463 4.27 -15.19 19.62
C GLU A 463 4.96 -15.08 18.25
N SER A 464 4.23 -14.90 17.16
CA SER A 464 4.81 -14.72 15.83
C SER A 464 5.62 -13.43 15.73
N TYR A 465 5.24 -12.37 16.44
CA TYR A 465 5.92 -11.08 16.33
C TYR A 465 7.40 -11.12 16.70
N ASP A 466 7.76 -11.90 17.73
CA ASP A 466 9.16 -12.04 18.13
C ASP A 466 10.01 -12.74 17.06
N LEU A 467 9.41 -13.63 16.28
CA LEU A 467 10.09 -14.32 15.18
C LEU A 467 10.23 -13.41 13.95
N TRP A 468 9.21 -12.63 13.63
CA TRP A 468 9.28 -11.58 12.61
C TRP A 468 10.34 -10.53 12.93
N LYS A 469 10.51 -10.13 14.20
CA LYS A 469 11.57 -9.24 14.66
C LYS A 469 12.95 -9.87 14.49
N LYS A 470 13.11 -11.16 14.79
CA LYS A 470 14.38 -11.88 14.61
C LYS A 470 14.74 -12.03 13.13
N ALA A 471 13.78 -12.21 12.24
CA ALA A 471 14.04 -12.20 10.79
C ALA A 471 14.63 -10.87 10.32
N GLN A 472 14.20 -9.75 10.93
CA GLN A 472 14.77 -8.44 10.65
C GLN A 472 16.19 -8.31 11.23
N TRP A 473 16.40 -8.71 12.49
CA TRP A 473 17.71 -8.73 13.13
C TRP A 473 17.68 -9.57 14.41
N ASP A 474 18.55 -10.58 14.54
CA ASP A 474 18.66 -11.43 15.72
C ASP A 474 19.90 -11.14 16.60
N GLY A 475 20.65 -10.06 16.27
CA GLY A 475 21.93 -9.70 16.90
C GLY A 475 23.15 -10.29 16.18
N THR A 476 22.94 -11.10 15.11
CA THR A 476 24.01 -11.76 14.35
C THR A 476 23.75 -11.72 12.85
N THR A 477 22.51 -11.99 12.45
CA THR A 477 22.07 -12.03 11.06
C THR A 477 20.66 -11.42 10.94
N GLY A 478 20.29 -11.02 9.74
CA GLY A 478 18.99 -10.42 9.43
C GLY A 478 19.04 -9.60 8.15
N ILE A 479 17.88 -9.00 7.82
CA ILE A 479 17.72 -8.21 6.59
C ILE A 479 18.05 -6.72 6.75
N THR A 480 18.19 -6.25 7.98
CA THR A 480 18.40 -4.81 8.31
C THR A 480 19.68 -4.61 9.10
N GLN A 481 19.97 -3.37 9.49
CA GLN A 481 21.08 -2.93 10.33
C GLN A 481 22.44 -3.45 9.83
N ASP A 482 23.16 -4.23 10.63
CA ASP A 482 24.45 -4.85 10.28
C ASP A 482 24.28 -6.20 9.56
N GLY A 483 23.07 -6.55 9.15
CA GLY A 483 22.72 -7.77 8.43
C GLY A 483 23.05 -7.69 6.93
N ASP A 484 22.21 -8.33 6.12
CA ASP A 484 22.44 -8.51 4.69
C ASP A 484 22.06 -7.30 3.84
N ILE A 485 21.10 -6.51 4.28
CA ILE A 485 20.60 -5.27 3.63
C ILE A 485 20.31 -5.46 2.14
N PRO A 486 19.40 -6.36 1.74
CA PRO A 486 18.99 -6.49 0.34
C PRO A 486 18.06 -5.36 -0.11
N TRP A 487 17.59 -4.53 0.81
CA TRP A 487 16.79 -3.33 0.59
C TRP A 487 17.26 -2.16 1.44
N ILE A 488 17.19 -0.96 0.87
CA ILE A 488 17.37 0.30 1.59
C ILE A 488 16.01 0.98 1.70
N TRP A 489 15.53 1.12 2.94
CA TRP A 489 14.34 1.91 3.23
C TRP A 489 14.74 3.34 3.55
N LEU A 490 13.99 4.30 3.04
CA LEU A 490 14.29 5.73 3.11
C LEU A 490 13.34 6.45 4.05
N CYS A 491 12.07 6.44 3.73
CA CYS A 491 11.05 7.17 4.47
C CYS A 491 9.67 6.52 4.35
N ASN A 492 8.80 6.81 5.32
CA ASN A 492 7.36 6.68 5.18
C ASN A 492 6.79 8.04 4.79
N VAL A 493 5.97 8.09 3.75
CA VAL A 493 5.37 9.32 3.22
C VAL A 493 4.06 9.58 3.93
N ASP A 494 3.91 10.72 4.59
CA ASP A 494 2.65 11.09 5.23
C ASP A 494 1.54 11.31 4.20
N HIS A 495 0.33 10.91 4.55
CA HIS A 495 -0.84 11.25 3.76
C HIS A 495 -1.39 12.60 4.21
N LEU A 496 -1.55 13.51 3.26
CA LEU A 496 -1.95 14.90 3.52
C LEU A 496 -3.32 15.20 2.92
N TYR A 497 -4.12 15.94 3.67
CA TYR A 497 -5.47 16.32 3.25
C TYR A 497 -5.78 17.76 3.66
N PHE A 498 -6.39 18.53 2.76
CA PHE A 498 -7.08 19.75 3.16
C PHE A 498 -8.48 19.39 3.62
N VAL A 499 -8.78 19.66 4.89
CA VAL A 499 -10.05 19.35 5.53
C VAL A 499 -10.82 20.64 5.78
N ARG A 500 -12.07 20.69 5.35
CA ARG A 500 -12.94 21.86 5.51
C ARG A 500 -13.25 22.15 6.97
N ASP A 501 -13.24 23.41 7.35
CA ASP A 501 -13.64 23.89 8.68
C ASP A 501 -15.04 23.41 9.05
N GLY A 502 -15.22 22.97 10.28
CA GLY A 502 -16.47 22.42 10.81
C GLY A 502 -16.66 20.92 10.53
N LEU A 503 -15.81 20.27 9.73
CA LEU A 503 -15.79 18.81 9.63
C LEU A 503 -14.76 18.24 10.61
N THR A 504 -15.23 17.43 11.55
CA THR A 504 -14.37 16.63 12.42
C THR A 504 -14.13 15.28 11.76
N VAL A 505 -12.91 15.08 11.28
CA VAL A 505 -12.39 13.77 10.84
C VAL A 505 -11.92 13.02 12.08
N ALA A 506 -12.42 11.81 12.29
CA ALA A 506 -12.03 11.00 13.45
C ALA A 506 -10.53 10.64 13.40
N GLU A 507 -9.94 10.36 14.58
CA GLU A 507 -8.54 9.97 14.70
C GLU A 507 -8.24 8.76 13.80
N GLN A 508 -7.33 8.94 12.87
CA GLN A 508 -6.95 7.91 11.92
C GLN A 508 -6.00 6.90 12.57
N LYS A 509 -6.14 5.61 12.25
CA LYS A 509 -5.05 4.67 12.46
C LYS A 509 -3.91 4.99 11.48
N ILE A 510 -2.71 4.48 11.76
CA ILE A 510 -1.61 4.58 10.81
C ILE A 510 -2.05 4.02 9.44
N HIS A 511 -1.85 4.80 8.36
CA HIS A 511 -2.28 4.36 7.04
C HIS A 511 -1.28 3.37 6.43
N PRO A 512 -1.74 2.28 5.79
CA PRO A 512 -0.90 1.44 4.96
C PRO A 512 -0.57 2.15 3.64
N HIS A 513 0.37 1.60 2.89
CA HIS A 513 0.50 1.94 1.47
C HIS A 513 -0.84 1.68 0.79
N GLY A 514 -1.32 2.61 0.03
CA GLY A 514 -2.61 2.45 -0.60
C GLY A 514 -3.12 3.76 -1.16
N HIS A 515 -3.98 3.65 -2.11
CA HIS A 515 -4.35 4.73 -3.00
C HIS A 515 -5.51 5.59 -2.47
N GLY A 516 -5.47 5.98 -1.19
CA GLY A 516 -6.38 6.97 -0.62
C GLY A 516 -7.60 6.43 0.14
N TRP A 517 -8.00 5.17 -0.01
CA TRP A 517 -9.20 4.63 0.67
C TRP A 517 -9.09 4.60 2.19
N SER A 518 -7.89 4.52 2.74
CA SER A 518 -7.66 4.44 4.19
C SER A 518 -8.25 5.62 4.94
N ILE A 519 -8.32 6.81 4.33
CA ILE A 519 -8.90 8.00 5.00
C ILE A 519 -10.37 7.80 5.40
N VAL A 520 -11.13 7.02 4.64
CA VAL A 520 -12.56 6.80 4.91
C VAL A 520 -12.84 5.55 5.75
N ASN A 521 -11.81 4.87 6.27
CA ASN A 521 -11.98 3.64 7.06
C ASN A 521 -12.84 3.85 8.31
N ASN A 522 -12.83 5.03 8.91
CA ASN A 522 -13.63 5.39 10.08
C ASN A 522 -14.62 6.53 9.81
N ILE A 523 -15.10 6.65 8.57
CA ILE A 523 -16.01 7.73 8.16
C ILE A 523 -17.34 7.72 8.92
N ASP A 524 -17.74 6.59 9.46
CA ASP A 524 -18.91 6.44 10.33
C ASP A 524 -18.78 7.23 11.63
N GLU A 525 -17.57 7.54 12.08
CA GLU A 525 -17.27 8.35 13.26
C GLU A 525 -17.13 9.85 12.95
N TRP A 526 -17.06 10.25 11.66
CA TRP A 526 -16.93 11.65 11.29
C TRP A 526 -18.21 12.44 11.55
N GLU A 527 -18.08 13.73 11.84
CA GLU A 527 -19.24 14.57 12.09
C GLU A 527 -19.01 16.04 11.69
N TRP A 528 -20.09 16.69 11.29
CA TRP A 528 -20.13 18.14 11.15
C TRP A 528 -20.49 18.80 12.49
N GLU A 529 -19.80 19.93 12.83
CA GLU A 529 -20.09 20.75 13.99
C GLU A 529 -21.45 21.46 13.91
#